data_c87d9a923240e4e3abeaa4554fc0c821
#
_entry.id   c87d9a923240e4e3abeaa4554fc0c821
#
_cell.length_a   1.000
_cell.length_b   1.000
_cell.length_c   1.000
_cell.angle_alpha   90.00
_cell.angle_beta   90.00
_cell.angle_gamma   90.00
#
_symmetry.space_group_name_H-M   'P 1'
#
loop_
_entity.id
_entity.type
_entity.pdbx_description
1 polymer ?
#
loop_
_entity_poly.entity_id
_entity_poly.type
_entity_poly.pdbx_seq_one_letter_code
_entity_poly.pdbx_strand_id
1 'polypeptide(L)'
;ASLIFLVFFGIESAGSKRWISLGFFSIQPSEFAKIFLVLAIAKYYSEVAYIKNNSLIKSIFPILLILVPFLLIVNQPDLGTSLLLVANGLSIIIVSGINIWLIVIGFIIFLSLIPITWNLLHNYQQNRILTFLNPENDPLGNGYHIAQSKIAIGSGGFTGKGYMQGSQ
;
A
#
# COMPACT_ATOMS: atom_id res chain seq x y z
N ALA A 1 -17.46 -2.76 -0.27
CA ALA A 1 -18.31 -3.32 0.79
C ALA A 1 -17.47 -3.81 1.97
N SER A 2 -16.51 -4.77 1.80
CA SER A 2 -15.72 -5.37 2.89
C SER A 2 -14.84 -4.37 3.66
N LEU A 3 -14.22 -3.40 2.99
CA LEU A 3 -13.41 -2.36 3.64
C LEU A 3 -14.28 -1.42 4.50
N ILE A 4 -15.51 -1.13 4.07
CA ILE A 4 -16.47 -0.33 4.85
C ILE A 4 -16.95 -1.13 6.05
N PHE A 5 -17.20 -2.43 5.88
CA PHE A 5 -17.60 -3.33 6.96
C PHE A 5 -16.56 -3.39 8.09
N LEU A 6 -15.27 -3.35 7.75
CA LEU A 6 -14.18 -3.32 8.75
C LEU A 6 -14.22 -2.12 9.69
N VAL A 7 -14.66 -0.96 9.20
CA VAL A 7 -14.76 0.26 10.03
C VAL A 7 -15.70 0.03 11.22
N PHE A 8 -16.76 -0.76 11.00
CA PHE A 8 -17.80 -1.04 12.01
C PHE A 8 -17.53 -2.32 12.81
N PHE A 9 -17.02 -3.38 12.17
CA PHE A 9 -16.96 -4.73 12.72
C PHE A 9 -15.56 -5.34 12.77
N GLY A 10 -14.51 -4.57 12.46
CA GLY A 10 -13.11 -5.04 12.50
C GLY A 10 -12.62 -5.33 13.92
N ILE A 11 -11.79 -6.37 14.07
CA ILE A 11 -11.11 -6.68 15.32
C ILE A 11 -9.90 -5.78 15.45
N GLU A 12 -9.71 -5.19 16.63
CA GLU A 12 -8.52 -4.43 16.96
C GLU A 12 -7.32 -5.35 17.15
N SER A 13 -6.32 -5.18 16.30
CA SER A 13 -5.01 -5.79 16.45
C SER A 13 -3.94 -4.72 16.30
N ALA A 14 -3.07 -4.60 17.28
CA ALA A 14 -2.01 -3.59 17.33
C ALA A 14 -2.52 -2.14 17.11
N GLY A 15 -3.65 -1.79 17.72
CA GLY A 15 -4.22 -0.44 17.69
C GLY A 15 -4.97 -0.07 16.40
N SER A 16 -5.34 -1.05 15.58
CA SER A 16 -6.11 -0.80 14.35
C SER A 16 -7.05 -1.95 14.00
N LYS A 17 -8.20 -1.61 13.42
CA LYS A 17 -9.23 -2.57 13.01
C LYS A 17 -9.00 -2.99 11.56
N ARG A 18 -8.14 -3.99 11.32
CA ARG A 18 -7.73 -4.43 9.98
C ARG A 18 -8.13 -5.86 9.65
N TRP A 19 -8.46 -6.66 10.66
CA TRP A 19 -8.68 -8.09 10.53
C TRP A 19 -10.11 -8.47 10.81
N ILE A 20 -10.61 -9.45 10.05
CA ILE A 20 -11.87 -10.15 10.31
C ILE A 20 -11.49 -11.56 10.75
N SER A 21 -11.84 -11.93 12.00
CA SER A 21 -11.66 -13.31 12.46
C SER A 21 -12.85 -14.14 12.00
N LEU A 22 -12.54 -15.29 11.42
CA LEU A 22 -13.49 -16.34 11.08
C LEU A 22 -13.35 -17.56 12.00
N GLY A 23 -12.86 -17.35 13.23
CA GLY A 23 -12.63 -18.37 14.23
C GLY A 23 -11.23 -19.00 14.11
N PHE A 24 -11.02 -19.91 13.18
CA PHE A 24 -9.75 -20.60 12.99
C PHE A 24 -8.70 -19.80 12.20
N PHE A 25 -9.09 -18.80 11.46
CA PHE A 25 -8.19 -17.94 10.69
C PHE A 25 -8.70 -16.51 10.61
N SER A 26 -7.80 -15.56 10.41
CA SER A 26 -8.10 -14.15 10.23
C SER A 26 -7.82 -13.73 8.79
N ILE A 27 -8.71 -12.95 8.23
CA ILE A 27 -8.60 -12.43 6.88
C ILE A 27 -8.42 -10.92 6.94
N GLN A 28 -7.51 -10.40 6.13
CA GLN A 28 -7.35 -8.96 5.93
C GLN A 28 -8.01 -8.55 4.60
N PRO A 29 -9.13 -7.83 4.61
CA PRO A 29 -9.86 -7.47 3.39
C PRO A 29 -9.07 -6.58 2.44
N SER A 30 -8.10 -5.79 2.92
CA SER A 30 -7.23 -4.97 2.08
C SER A 30 -6.31 -5.80 1.16
N GLU A 31 -5.97 -7.05 1.54
CA GLU A 31 -5.21 -7.95 0.67
C GLU A 31 -6.01 -8.33 -0.59
N PHE A 32 -7.29 -8.67 -0.39
CA PHE A 32 -8.20 -8.95 -1.51
C PHE A 32 -8.51 -7.69 -2.33
N ALA A 33 -8.61 -6.53 -1.66
CA ALA A 33 -8.87 -5.26 -2.34
C ALA A 33 -7.79 -4.94 -3.38
N LYS A 34 -6.52 -5.24 -3.11
CA LYS A 34 -5.42 -5.07 -4.08
C LYS A 34 -5.64 -5.91 -5.35
N ILE A 35 -6.02 -7.17 -5.19
CA ILE A 35 -6.27 -8.09 -6.32
C ILE A 35 -7.48 -7.62 -7.14
N PHE A 36 -8.60 -7.32 -6.46
CA PHE A 36 -9.80 -6.86 -7.15
C PHE A 36 -9.61 -5.51 -7.84
N LEU A 37 -8.79 -4.62 -7.28
CA LEU A 37 -8.44 -3.36 -7.90
C LEU A 37 -7.71 -3.58 -9.23
N VAL A 38 -6.69 -4.43 -9.24
CA VAL A 38 -5.92 -4.77 -10.44
C VAL A 38 -6.84 -5.33 -11.52
N LEU A 39 -7.70 -6.29 -11.17
CA LEU A 39 -8.65 -6.90 -12.10
C LEU A 39 -9.67 -5.88 -12.63
N ALA A 40 -10.19 -5.00 -11.78
CA ALA A 40 -11.16 -3.98 -12.16
C ALA A 40 -10.55 -2.96 -13.14
N ILE A 41 -9.33 -2.48 -12.87
CA ILE A 41 -8.63 -1.54 -13.75
C ILE A 41 -8.26 -2.22 -15.07
N ALA A 42 -7.75 -3.46 -15.03
CA ALA A 42 -7.43 -4.21 -16.24
C ALA A 42 -8.66 -4.43 -17.12
N LYS A 43 -9.80 -4.83 -16.51
CA LYS A 43 -11.07 -4.96 -17.22
C LYS A 43 -11.51 -3.63 -17.85
N TYR A 44 -11.46 -2.55 -17.09
CA TYR A 44 -11.82 -1.22 -17.61
C TYR A 44 -11.00 -0.86 -18.84
N TYR A 45 -9.69 -1.02 -18.79
CA TYR A 45 -8.84 -0.69 -19.95
C TYR A 45 -9.03 -1.65 -21.13
N SER A 46 -9.34 -2.91 -20.89
CA SER A 46 -9.66 -3.85 -21.99
C SER A 46 -10.93 -3.43 -22.76
N GLU A 47 -11.93 -2.88 -22.08
CA GLU A 47 -13.16 -2.40 -22.71
C GLU A 47 -12.97 -1.02 -23.39
N VAL A 48 -12.15 -0.14 -22.81
CA VAL A 48 -11.92 1.22 -23.31
C VAL A 48 -10.84 1.29 -24.40
N ALA A 49 -10.00 0.24 -24.55
CA ALA A 49 -8.94 0.19 -25.56
C ALA A 49 -9.42 0.41 -26.98
N TYR A 50 -10.64 -0.01 -27.31
CA TYR A 50 -11.25 0.15 -28.63
C TYR A 50 -11.68 1.60 -28.94
N ILE A 51 -11.72 2.48 -27.96
CA ILE A 51 -12.15 3.88 -28.14
C ILE A 51 -10.91 4.74 -28.38
N LYS A 52 -10.67 5.14 -29.62
CA LYS A 52 -9.49 5.82 -30.18
C LYS A 52 -9.15 7.21 -29.61
N ASN A 53 -9.74 7.68 -28.52
CA ASN A 53 -9.50 9.01 -27.95
C ASN A 53 -8.77 8.91 -26.60
N ASN A 54 -7.53 9.39 -26.54
CA ASN A 54 -6.74 9.61 -25.32
C ASN A 54 -7.35 10.73 -24.45
N SER A 55 -8.58 10.59 -24.02
CA SER A 55 -9.24 11.58 -23.20
C SER A 55 -8.77 11.44 -21.75
N LEU A 56 -8.37 12.55 -21.11
CA LEU A 56 -8.15 12.66 -19.66
C LEU A 56 -9.32 12.07 -18.86
N ILE A 57 -10.53 12.20 -19.38
CA ILE A 57 -11.76 11.67 -18.80
C ILE A 57 -11.67 10.14 -18.58
N LYS A 58 -11.00 9.41 -19.47
CA LYS A 58 -10.83 7.94 -19.34
C LYS A 58 -9.92 7.53 -18.19
N SER A 59 -9.03 8.41 -17.77
CA SER A 59 -8.14 8.16 -16.64
C SER A 59 -8.76 8.50 -15.29
N ILE A 60 -9.81 9.32 -15.26
CA ILE A 60 -10.48 9.72 -14.02
C ILE A 60 -11.08 8.52 -13.30
N PHE A 61 -11.75 7.63 -14.03
CA PHE A 61 -12.41 6.48 -13.41
C PHE A 61 -11.42 5.49 -12.76
N PRO A 62 -10.32 5.05 -13.41
CA PRO A 62 -9.28 4.25 -12.75
C PRO A 62 -8.63 4.94 -11.56
N ILE A 63 -8.42 6.27 -11.63
CA ILE A 63 -7.88 7.04 -10.50
C ILE A 63 -8.87 7.01 -9.32
N LEU A 64 -10.16 7.17 -9.55
CA LEU A 64 -11.18 7.07 -8.51
C LEU A 64 -11.25 5.65 -7.92
N LEU A 65 -11.11 4.61 -8.76
CA LEU A 65 -11.04 3.22 -8.28
C LEU A 65 -9.85 2.98 -7.34
N ILE A 66 -8.73 3.69 -7.53
CA ILE A 66 -7.57 3.64 -6.62
C ILE A 66 -7.83 4.49 -5.38
N LEU A 67 -8.33 5.71 -5.56
CA LEU A 67 -8.45 6.71 -4.50
C LEU A 67 -9.42 6.28 -3.39
N VAL A 68 -10.57 5.69 -3.76
CA VAL A 68 -11.58 5.28 -2.78
C VAL A 68 -11.05 4.24 -1.78
N PRO A 69 -10.51 3.08 -2.21
CA PRO A 69 -9.96 2.12 -1.26
C PRO A 69 -8.69 2.64 -0.57
N PHE A 70 -7.87 3.47 -1.22
CA PHE A 70 -6.73 4.14 -0.60
C PHE A 70 -7.15 4.94 0.63
N LEU A 71 -8.13 5.83 0.50
CA LEU A 71 -8.63 6.65 1.61
C LEU A 71 -9.21 5.79 2.74
N LEU A 72 -9.93 4.71 2.40
CA LEU A 72 -10.48 3.79 3.41
C LEU A 72 -9.38 3.08 4.20
N ILE A 73 -8.29 2.65 3.54
CA ILE A 73 -7.17 1.94 4.18
C ILE A 73 -6.30 2.90 5.00
N VAL A 74 -6.07 4.13 4.52
CA VAL A 74 -5.35 5.16 5.29
C VAL A 74 -6.07 5.49 6.59
N ASN A 75 -7.40 5.55 6.58
CA ASN A 75 -8.21 5.75 7.79
C ASN A 75 -8.14 4.56 8.78
N GLN A 76 -7.67 3.37 8.33
CA GLN A 76 -7.40 2.21 9.17
C GLN A 76 -5.95 2.18 9.69
N PRO A 77 -5.28 3.28 9.85
CA PRO A 77 -3.85 3.62 9.97
C PRO A 77 -2.90 2.58 9.34
N ASP A 78 -3.16 2.16 8.08
CA ASP A 78 -2.34 1.21 7.34
C ASP A 78 -1.70 1.84 6.09
N LEU A 79 -0.68 2.66 6.32
CA LEU A 79 0.05 3.35 5.24
C LEU A 79 0.73 2.37 4.29
N GLY A 80 1.33 1.28 4.81
CA GLY A 80 2.06 0.32 3.98
C GLY A 80 1.16 -0.31 2.92
N THR A 81 0.03 -0.87 3.35
CA THR A 81 -0.93 -1.51 2.45
C THR A 81 -1.59 -0.50 1.51
N SER A 82 -1.87 0.73 1.97
CA SER A 82 -2.44 1.79 1.13
C SER A 82 -1.50 2.22 0.01
N LEU A 83 -0.20 2.37 0.29
CA LEU A 83 0.81 2.70 -0.72
C LEU A 83 1.00 1.56 -1.73
N LEU A 84 1.03 0.29 -1.27
CA LEU A 84 1.08 -0.86 -2.16
C LEU A 84 -0.15 -0.95 -3.08
N LEU A 85 -1.33 -0.62 -2.56
CA LEU A 85 -2.55 -0.59 -3.37
C LEU A 85 -2.45 0.47 -4.48
N VAL A 86 -1.97 1.67 -4.15
CA VAL A 86 -1.72 2.74 -5.14
C VAL A 86 -0.69 2.31 -6.17
N ALA A 87 0.44 1.74 -5.73
CA ALA A 87 1.49 1.26 -6.63
C ALA A 87 0.97 0.20 -7.62
N ASN A 88 0.18 -0.78 -7.14
CA ASN A 88 -0.44 -1.79 -7.98
C ASN A 88 -1.40 -1.17 -9.01
N GLY A 89 -2.27 -0.25 -8.59
CA GLY A 89 -3.20 0.42 -9.48
C GLY A 89 -2.48 1.28 -10.54
N LEU A 90 -1.48 2.04 -10.14
CA LEU A 90 -0.68 2.87 -11.05
C LEU A 90 0.10 2.01 -12.06
N SER A 91 0.64 0.86 -11.64
CA SER A 91 1.35 -0.05 -12.54
C SER A 91 0.47 -0.48 -13.73
N ILE A 92 -0.79 -0.83 -13.47
CA ILE A 92 -1.72 -1.21 -14.54
C ILE A 92 -2.05 -0.02 -15.43
N ILE A 93 -2.24 1.17 -14.86
CA ILE A 93 -2.48 2.40 -15.62
C ILE A 93 -1.29 2.71 -16.56
N ILE A 94 -0.05 2.55 -16.09
CA ILE A 94 1.17 2.76 -16.86
C ILE A 94 1.23 1.76 -18.04
N VAL A 95 1.04 0.49 -17.75
CA VAL A 95 1.08 -0.58 -18.77
C VAL A 95 -0.05 -0.43 -19.81
N SER A 96 -1.18 0.16 -19.43
CA SER A 96 -2.30 0.42 -20.34
C SER A 96 -2.04 1.50 -21.40
N GLY A 97 -0.84 2.10 -21.41
CA GLY A 97 -0.43 3.07 -22.43
C GLY A 97 -0.98 4.48 -22.21
N ILE A 98 -1.20 4.88 -20.97
CA ILE A 98 -1.55 6.27 -20.64
C ILE A 98 -0.41 7.23 -21.05
N ASN A 99 -0.77 8.47 -21.38
CA ASN A 99 0.23 9.48 -21.69
C ASN A 99 1.19 9.68 -20.52
N ILE A 100 2.49 9.44 -20.76
CA ILE A 100 3.55 9.51 -19.74
C ILE A 100 3.58 10.87 -19.03
N TRP A 101 3.21 11.94 -19.72
CA TRP A 101 3.17 13.28 -19.12
C TRP A 101 2.17 13.41 -17.97
N LEU A 102 1.06 12.66 -18.01
CA LEU A 102 0.09 12.64 -16.91
C LEU A 102 0.70 11.99 -15.66
N ILE A 103 1.50 10.96 -15.87
CA ILE A 103 2.21 10.27 -14.78
C ILE A 103 3.25 11.20 -14.18
N VAL A 104 4.04 11.88 -15.03
CA VAL A 104 5.06 12.85 -14.60
C VAL A 104 4.43 13.99 -13.81
N ILE A 105 3.35 14.58 -14.32
CA ILE A 105 2.62 15.66 -13.63
C ILE A 105 2.07 15.14 -12.28
N GLY A 106 1.43 13.96 -12.28
CA GLY A 106 0.93 13.34 -11.04
C GLY A 106 2.03 13.09 -10.01
N PHE A 107 3.21 12.65 -10.46
CA PHE A 107 4.37 12.45 -9.61
C PHE A 107 4.93 13.76 -9.04
N ILE A 108 5.00 14.81 -9.85
CA ILE A 108 5.42 16.15 -9.38
C ILE A 108 4.44 16.69 -8.33
N ILE A 109 3.13 16.56 -8.58
CA ILE A 109 2.10 16.96 -7.61
C ILE A 109 2.27 16.15 -6.31
N PHE A 110 2.46 14.82 -6.41
CA PHE A 110 2.69 13.97 -5.25
C PHE A 110 3.91 14.43 -4.43
N LEU A 111 5.05 14.71 -5.08
CA LEU A 111 6.25 15.21 -4.40
C LEU A 111 6.01 16.56 -3.72
N SER A 112 5.27 17.46 -4.36
CA SER A 112 4.96 18.79 -3.79
C SER A 112 4.02 18.72 -2.59
N LEU A 113 3.22 17.63 -2.48
CA LEU A 113 2.33 17.41 -1.35
C LEU A 113 3.04 16.78 -0.13
N ILE A 114 4.24 16.20 -0.29
CA ILE A 114 4.97 15.55 0.81
C ILE A 114 5.15 16.45 2.03
N PRO A 115 5.60 17.72 1.90
CA PRO A 115 5.76 18.59 3.07
C PRO A 115 4.43 18.88 3.78
N ILE A 116 3.34 18.97 3.03
CA ILE A 116 2.00 19.21 3.59
C ILE A 116 1.51 17.97 4.34
N THR A 117 1.64 16.80 3.71
CA THR A 117 1.21 15.52 4.29
C THR A 117 2.03 15.14 5.51
N TRP A 118 3.31 15.53 5.58
CA TRP A 118 4.15 15.29 6.75
C TRP A 118 3.52 15.82 8.04
N ASN A 119 2.98 17.03 7.99
CA ASN A 119 2.33 17.66 9.17
C ASN A 119 0.97 17.02 9.52
N LEU A 120 0.36 16.29 8.58
CA LEU A 120 -0.91 15.57 8.79
C LEU A 120 -0.72 14.15 9.30
N LEU A 121 0.50 13.61 9.24
CA LEU A 121 0.81 12.27 9.73
C LEU A 121 0.77 12.24 11.27
N HIS A 122 0.22 11.16 11.81
CA HIS A 122 0.30 10.89 13.24
C HIS A 122 1.75 10.63 13.68
N ASN A 123 2.09 10.99 14.91
CA ASN A 123 3.44 10.85 15.46
C ASN A 123 4.04 9.44 15.26
N TYR A 124 3.23 8.38 15.41
CA TYR A 124 3.70 7.01 15.22
C TYR A 124 4.08 6.73 13.75
N GLN A 125 3.41 7.36 12.78
CA GLN A 125 3.71 7.22 11.34
C GLN A 125 5.00 7.98 10.98
N GLN A 126 5.15 9.20 11.50
CA GLN A 126 6.40 9.96 11.37
C GLN A 126 7.57 9.20 11.98
N ASN A 127 7.40 8.67 13.18
CA ASN A 127 8.44 7.88 13.85
C ASN A 127 8.83 6.63 13.04
N ARG A 128 7.86 5.94 12.42
CA ARG A 128 8.19 4.81 11.53
C ARG A 128 9.05 5.21 10.35
N ILE A 129 8.74 6.33 9.70
CA ILE A 129 9.53 6.84 8.57
C ILE A 129 10.93 7.24 9.06
N LEU A 130 11.04 7.96 10.16
CA LEU A 130 12.32 8.38 10.73
C LEU A 130 13.18 7.18 11.16
N THR A 131 12.58 6.19 11.82
CA THR A 131 13.28 4.97 12.23
C THR A 131 13.69 4.12 11.02
N PHE A 132 12.91 4.12 9.93
CA PHE A 132 13.30 3.44 8.70
C PHE A 132 14.51 4.09 8.04
N LEU A 133 14.59 5.42 8.05
CA LEU A 133 15.73 6.18 7.50
C LEU A 133 16.97 6.06 8.39
N ASN A 134 16.79 6.11 9.71
CA ASN A 134 17.85 6.02 10.71
C ASN A 134 17.49 5.04 11.82
N PRO A 135 17.67 3.73 11.61
CA PRO A 135 17.33 2.70 12.61
C PRO A 135 18.11 2.82 13.91
N GLU A 136 19.29 3.44 13.84
CA GLU A 136 20.19 3.63 15.00
C GLU A 136 19.62 4.59 16.06
N ASN A 137 18.64 5.42 15.71
CA ASN A 137 18.01 6.35 16.64
C ASN A 137 17.04 5.66 17.62
N ASP A 138 16.63 4.42 17.35
CA ASP A 138 15.75 3.64 18.22
C ASP A 138 16.24 2.18 18.33
N PRO A 139 17.39 1.93 18.96
CA PRO A 139 18.04 0.62 18.98
C PRO A 139 17.30 -0.41 19.83
N LEU A 140 16.37 -0.01 20.70
CA LEU A 140 15.61 -0.90 21.59
C LEU A 140 14.13 -1.06 21.17
N GLY A 141 13.66 -0.28 20.20
CA GLY A 141 12.28 -0.32 19.71
C GLY A 141 12.17 -0.76 18.25
N ASN A 142 11.53 0.05 17.42
CA ASN A 142 11.31 -0.28 16.01
C ASN A 142 12.61 -0.45 15.21
N GLY A 143 13.68 0.26 15.57
CA GLY A 143 15.00 0.13 14.95
C GLY A 143 15.59 -1.26 15.15
N TYR A 144 15.40 -1.87 16.33
CA TYR A 144 15.82 -3.25 16.61
C TYR A 144 15.18 -4.24 15.62
N HIS A 145 13.87 -4.15 15.40
CA HIS A 145 13.17 -5.03 14.47
C HIS A 145 13.67 -4.88 13.02
N ILE A 146 14.00 -3.66 12.60
CA ILE A 146 14.58 -3.40 11.27
C ILE A 146 15.98 -4.01 11.16
N ALA A 147 16.81 -3.84 12.19
CA ALA A 147 18.16 -4.42 12.23
C ALA A 147 18.09 -5.95 12.19
N GLN A 148 17.25 -6.57 13.01
CA GLN A 148 17.03 -8.02 13.02
C GLN A 148 16.54 -8.55 11.67
N SER A 149 15.61 -7.85 11.02
CA SER A 149 15.13 -8.22 9.68
C SER A 149 16.25 -8.18 8.64
N LYS A 150 17.11 -7.14 8.68
CA LYS A 150 18.27 -7.04 7.80
C LYS A 150 19.27 -8.17 8.02
N ILE A 151 19.53 -8.53 9.30
CA ILE A 151 20.40 -9.64 9.65
C ILE A 151 19.82 -10.97 9.18
N ALA A 152 18.51 -11.19 9.37
CA ALA A 152 17.82 -12.40 8.94
C ALA A 152 17.93 -12.58 7.42
N ILE A 153 17.62 -11.54 6.65
CA ILE A 153 17.70 -11.57 5.18
C ILE A 153 19.16 -11.75 4.72
N GLY A 154 20.09 -10.96 5.27
CA GLY A 154 21.51 -11.01 4.88
C GLY A 154 22.14 -12.36 5.23
N SER A 155 21.84 -12.94 6.39
CA SER A 155 22.37 -14.23 6.79
C SER A 155 21.82 -15.43 6.00
N GLY A 156 20.67 -15.27 5.34
CA GLY A 156 20.06 -16.28 4.48
C GLY A 156 20.74 -16.42 3.12
N GLY A 157 21.39 -15.36 2.62
CA GLY A 157 21.98 -15.34 1.27
C GLY A 157 20.94 -15.66 0.19
N PHE A 158 21.40 -16.26 -0.93
CA PHE A 158 20.52 -16.62 -2.05
C PHE A 158 19.69 -17.90 -1.83
N THR A 159 20.18 -18.83 -1.01
CA THR A 159 19.55 -20.16 -0.84
C THR A 159 18.76 -20.29 0.46
N GLY A 160 18.87 -19.30 1.36
CA GLY A 160 18.30 -19.41 2.70
C GLY A 160 19.06 -20.40 3.60
N LYS A 161 18.71 -20.42 4.89
CA LYS A 161 19.30 -21.34 5.88
C LYS A 161 18.54 -22.67 6.00
N GLY A 162 17.39 -22.80 5.34
CA GLY A 162 16.50 -23.95 5.46
C GLY A 162 15.23 -23.63 6.25
N TYR A 163 14.22 -24.48 6.10
CA TYR A 163 12.93 -24.32 6.78
C TYR A 163 13.12 -24.43 8.30
N MET A 164 12.60 -23.45 9.04
CA MET A 164 12.71 -23.34 10.50
C MET A 164 14.15 -23.27 11.08
N GLN A 165 15.16 -22.98 10.27
CA GLN A 165 16.56 -22.85 10.71
C GLN A 165 17.01 -21.39 10.84
N GLY A 166 16.10 -20.46 10.90
CA GLY A 166 16.38 -19.05 11.18
C GLY A 166 16.93 -18.87 12.58
N SER A 167 17.97 -18.03 12.71
CA SER A 167 18.61 -17.69 13.99
C SER A 167 18.02 -16.43 14.64
N GLN A 168 16.98 -15.86 14.04
CA GLN A 168 16.34 -14.62 14.45
C GLN A 168 14.82 -14.84 14.60
#